data_5521fc9947ecd4ead5cbceee89b0a8fc
#
_entry.id   5521fc9947ecd4ead5cbceee89b0a8fc
#
_cell.length_a   1.000
_cell.length_b   1.000
_cell.length_c   1.000
_cell.angle_alpha   90.00
_cell.angle_beta   90.00
_cell.angle_gamma   90.00
#
_symmetry.space_group_name_H-M   'P 1'
#
loop_
_entity.id
_entity.type
_entity.pdbx_description
1 polymer ?
#
loop_
_entity_poly.entity_id
_entity_poly.type
_entity_poly.pdbx_seq_one_letter_code
_entity_poly.pdbx_strand_id
1 'polypeptide(L)'
;DLIMGTFSKSLASIGGFIAADSSVINWLRHTVRTYIFSASCTPAATAAAREALRIIQAEPERLEALWNVTKYALKRFREEGFEIGDTESPIIPLYVRNTDKTFMAVARAFEEGVFINPVIPPACAPQDTLVRYALMANHTFEQVDESVEKLKKVFKELEII
;
A
#
# COMPACT_ATOMS: atom_id res chain seq x y z
N ASP A 1 -20.10 12.72 8.51
CA ASP A 1 -19.02 11.72 8.57
C ASP A 1 -17.66 12.42 8.75
N LEU A 2 -16.62 11.64 9.01
CA LEU A 2 -15.27 12.14 9.20
C LEU A 2 -14.33 11.43 8.23
N ILE A 3 -13.56 12.20 7.43
CA ILE A 3 -12.60 11.69 6.47
C ILE A 3 -11.20 12.06 6.95
N MET A 4 -10.31 11.06 7.05
CA MET A 4 -8.90 11.27 7.37
C MET A 4 -8.02 10.80 6.22
N GLY A 5 -7.01 11.58 5.89
CA GLY A 5 -6.00 11.21 4.89
C GLY A 5 -4.60 11.60 5.32
N THR A 6 -3.62 10.80 4.92
CA THR A 6 -2.20 11.12 5.10
C THR A 6 -1.57 11.68 3.82
N PHE A 7 -0.59 12.56 3.96
CA PHE A 7 0.19 13.08 2.83
C PHE A 7 1.37 12.20 2.44
N SER A 8 1.68 11.16 3.22
CA SER A 8 2.92 10.37 3.09
C SER A 8 2.93 9.33 1.95
N LYS A 9 1.89 9.24 1.17
CA LYS A 9 1.78 8.33 0.01
C LYS A 9 1.69 9.14 -1.30
N SER A 10 0.57 9.09 -2.00
CA SER A 10 0.36 9.77 -3.29
C SER A 10 0.53 11.29 -3.24
N LEU A 11 0.39 11.92 -2.08
CA LEU A 11 0.60 13.36 -1.92
C LEU A 11 2.05 13.74 -1.60
N ALA A 12 2.98 12.77 -1.57
CA ALA A 12 4.44 12.91 -1.53
C ALA A 12 4.98 13.88 -0.47
N SER A 13 4.31 13.99 0.68
CA SER A 13 4.67 14.95 1.73
C SER A 13 4.48 14.38 3.12
N ILE A 14 4.89 15.13 4.14
CA ILE A 14 4.67 14.80 5.54
C ILE A 14 3.40 15.48 6.05
N GLY A 15 2.65 14.78 6.92
CA GLY A 15 1.43 15.28 7.56
C GLY A 15 0.17 14.56 7.08
N GLY A 16 -0.96 15.21 7.27
CA GLY A 16 -2.26 14.67 6.92
C GLY A 16 -3.36 15.69 7.14
N PHE A 17 -4.60 15.27 6.93
CA PHE A 17 -5.77 16.11 7.09
C PHE A 17 -6.94 15.34 7.70
N ILE A 18 -7.85 16.07 8.30
CA ILE A 18 -9.18 15.61 8.67
C ILE A 18 -10.19 16.58 8.04
N ALA A 19 -11.20 16.01 7.39
CA ALA A 19 -12.33 16.76 6.83
C ALA A 19 -13.64 16.24 7.45
N ALA A 20 -14.44 17.16 7.98
CA ALA A 20 -15.74 16.90 8.58
C ALA A 20 -16.54 18.20 8.64
N ASP A 21 -17.76 18.15 9.21
CA ASP A 21 -18.55 19.33 9.48
C ASP A 21 -17.78 20.33 10.36
N SER A 22 -18.02 21.61 10.14
CA SER A 22 -17.28 22.70 10.81
C SER A 22 -17.35 22.64 12.34
N SER A 23 -18.46 22.19 12.92
CA SER A 23 -18.62 21.98 14.36
C SER A 23 -17.68 20.91 14.90
N VAL A 24 -17.53 19.79 14.18
CA VAL A 24 -16.60 18.70 14.51
C VAL A 24 -15.15 19.17 14.40
N ILE A 25 -14.80 19.84 13.31
CA ILE A 25 -13.44 20.37 13.11
C ILE A 25 -13.07 21.38 14.18
N ASN A 26 -14.01 22.27 14.53
CA ASN A 26 -13.80 23.24 15.60
C ASN A 26 -13.56 22.55 16.96
N TRP A 27 -14.37 21.53 17.27
CA TRP A 27 -14.19 20.74 18.49
C TRP A 27 -12.81 20.04 18.51
N LEU A 28 -12.43 19.36 17.42
CA LEU A 28 -11.13 18.68 17.29
C LEU A 28 -9.95 19.64 17.51
N ARG A 29 -10.00 20.84 16.94
CA ARG A 29 -8.95 21.85 17.10
C ARG A 29 -8.71 22.28 18.54
N HIS A 30 -9.74 22.25 19.38
CA HIS A 30 -9.67 22.70 20.77
C HIS A 30 -9.51 21.58 21.80
N THR A 31 -9.72 20.31 21.41
CA THR A 31 -9.75 19.19 22.37
C THR A 31 -8.73 18.11 22.08
N VAL A 32 -8.30 17.93 20.81
CA VAL A 32 -7.37 16.86 20.45
C VAL A 32 -5.95 17.21 20.87
N ARG A 33 -5.46 16.53 21.91
CA ARG A 33 -4.13 16.78 22.51
C ARG A 33 -3.00 16.61 21.50
N THR A 34 -3.07 15.60 20.65
CA THR A 34 -2.05 15.34 19.63
C THR A 34 -1.98 16.46 18.59
N TYR A 35 -3.08 17.16 18.34
CA TYR A 35 -3.09 18.35 17.48
C TYR A 35 -2.53 19.57 18.18
N ILE A 36 -2.97 19.84 19.41
CA ILE A 36 -2.59 21.03 20.20
C ILE A 36 -1.09 21.03 20.53
N PHE A 37 -0.54 19.86 20.85
CA PHE A 37 0.86 19.69 21.26
C PHE A 37 1.81 19.29 20.14
N SER A 38 1.37 19.34 18.89
CA SER A 38 2.21 19.06 17.72
C SER A 38 2.49 20.33 16.93
N ALA A 39 3.68 20.41 16.35
CA ALA A 39 3.99 21.49 15.42
C ALA A 39 3.16 21.35 14.14
N SER A 40 2.74 22.47 13.59
CA SER A 40 2.01 22.52 12.32
C SER A 40 2.86 22.05 11.14
N CYS A 41 2.21 21.53 10.10
CA CYS A 41 2.88 21.23 8.83
C CYS A 41 3.61 22.47 8.30
N THR A 42 4.83 22.27 7.81
CA THR A 42 5.59 23.36 7.22
C THR A 42 4.93 23.88 5.92
N PRO A 43 5.10 25.17 5.57
CA PRO A 43 4.59 25.69 4.28
C PRO A 43 5.08 24.88 3.08
N ALA A 44 6.34 24.42 3.08
CA ALA A 44 6.89 23.59 2.02
C ALA A 44 6.17 22.24 1.91
N ALA A 45 5.92 21.54 3.02
CA ALA A 45 5.19 20.28 3.03
C ALA A 45 3.75 20.46 2.53
N THR A 46 3.08 21.53 2.95
CA THR A 46 1.72 21.87 2.49
C THR A 46 1.68 22.18 1.01
N ALA A 47 2.66 22.97 0.50
CA ALA A 47 2.76 23.30 -0.92
C ALA A 47 3.02 22.05 -1.78
N ALA A 48 3.89 21.13 -1.33
CA ALA A 48 4.14 19.87 -2.02
C ALA A 48 2.88 19.00 -2.10
N ALA A 49 2.15 18.83 -0.99
CA ALA A 49 0.91 18.05 -0.98
C ALA A 49 -0.17 18.67 -1.90
N ARG A 50 -0.29 20.01 -1.90
CA ARG A 50 -1.22 20.74 -2.79
C ARG A 50 -0.86 20.52 -4.25
N GLU A 51 0.41 20.61 -4.60
CA GLU A 51 0.85 20.43 -5.98
C GLU A 51 0.67 18.97 -6.45
N ALA A 52 0.97 17.99 -5.60
CA ALA A 52 0.70 16.60 -5.90
C ALA A 52 -0.79 16.33 -6.17
N LEU A 53 -1.68 16.93 -5.37
CA LEU A 53 -3.12 16.85 -5.61
C LEU A 53 -3.53 17.49 -6.94
N ARG A 54 -2.94 18.65 -7.27
CA ARG A 54 -3.18 19.33 -8.56
C ARG A 54 -2.74 18.44 -9.73
N ILE A 55 -1.59 17.78 -9.63
CA ILE A 55 -1.09 16.84 -10.65
C ILE A 55 -2.05 15.65 -10.80
N ILE A 56 -2.49 15.03 -9.70
CA ILE A 56 -3.44 13.90 -9.75
C ILE A 56 -4.73 14.30 -10.48
N GLN A 57 -5.22 15.53 -10.26
CA GLN A 57 -6.42 16.03 -10.92
C GLN A 57 -6.20 16.40 -12.40
N ALA A 58 -5.02 16.91 -12.74
CA ALA A 58 -4.69 17.37 -14.09
C ALA A 58 -4.21 16.25 -15.02
N GLU A 59 -3.69 15.16 -14.46
CA GLU A 59 -3.06 14.05 -15.18
C GLU A 59 -3.72 12.71 -14.79
N PRO A 60 -5.01 12.50 -15.13
CA PRO A 60 -5.77 11.30 -14.75
C PRO A 60 -5.17 10.00 -15.31
N GLU A 61 -4.43 10.07 -16.40
CA GLU A 61 -3.72 8.94 -17.01
C GLU A 61 -2.75 8.25 -16.06
N ARG A 62 -2.22 8.93 -15.05
CA ARG A 62 -1.39 8.30 -14.00
C ARG A 62 -2.19 7.32 -13.17
N LEU A 63 -3.42 7.68 -12.84
CA LEU A 63 -4.30 6.81 -12.08
C LEU A 63 -4.82 5.65 -12.94
N GLU A 64 -5.10 5.91 -14.22
CA GLU A 64 -5.46 4.88 -15.19
C GLU A 64 -4.34 3.85 -15.37
N ALA A 65 -3.08 4.30 -15.49
CA ALA A 65 -1.91 3.42 -15.57
C ALA A 65 -1.81 2.53 -14.32
N LEU A 66 -1.97 3.11 -13.12
CA LEU A 66 -1.99 2.33 -11.87
C LEU A 66 -3.08 1.27 -11.86
N TRP A 67 -4.30 1.62 -12.29
CA TRP A 67 -5.41 0.65 -12.34
C TRP A 67 -5.21 -0.44 -13.39
N ASN A 68 -4.60 -0.12 -14.53
CA ASN A 68 -4.32 -1.10 -15.57
C ASN A 68 -3.32 -2.15 -15.08
N VAL A 69 -2.20 -1.72 -14.48
CA VAL A 69 -1.20 -2.65 -13.92
C VAL A 69 -1.76 -3.42 -12.71
N THR A 70 -2.62 -2.78 -11.89
CA THR A 70 -3.28 -3.44 -10.76
C THR A 70 -4.21 -4.57 -11.22
N LYS A 71 -5.10 -4.31 -12.16
CA LYS A 71 -6.01 -5.33 -12.70
C LYS A 71 -5.25 -6.49 -13.31
N TYR A 72 -4.16 -6.18 -14.01
CA TYR A 72 -3.28 -7.19 -14.58
C TYR A 72 -2.64 -8.07 -13.50
N ALA A 73 -2.04 -7.47 -12.48
CA ALA A 73 -1.40 -8.20 -11.39
C ALA A 73 -2.40 -9.06 -10.59
N LEU A 74 -3.58 -8.52 -10.27
CA LEU A 74 -4.64 -9.28 -9.60
C LEU A 74 -5.04 -10.53 -10.38
N LYS A 75 -5.18 -10.40 -11.71
CA LYS A 75 -5.46 -11.53 -12.58
C LYS A 75 -4.33 -12.55 -12.55
N ARG A 76 -3.08 -12.13 -12.73
CA ARG A 76 -1.90 -13.00 -12.73
C ARG A 76 -1.75 -13.78 -11.42
N PHE A 77 -1.86 -13.11 -10.26
CA PHE A 77 -1.76 -13.79 -8.97
C PHE A 77 -2.85 -14.84 -8.77
N ARG A 78 -4.10 -14.57 -9.19
CA ARG A 78 -5.20 -15.53 -9.11
C ARG A 78 -4.96 -16.75 -10.02
N GLU A 79 -4.52 -16.52 -11.25
CA GLU A 79 -4.20 -17.58 -12.23
C GLU A 79 -3.07 -18.49 -11.74
N GLU A 80 -2.10 -17.95 -11.00
CA GLU A 80 -0.98 -18.69 -10.45
C GLU A 80 -1.25 -19.34 -9.08
N GLY A 81 -2.49 -19.24 -8.58
CA GLY A 81 -2.94 -19.93 -7.38
C GLY A 81 -2.57 -19.25 -6.05
N PHE A 82 -2.19 -17.97 -6.07
CA PHE A 82 -1.96 -17.23 -4.84
C PHE A 82 -3.27 -16.90 -4.13
N GLU A 83 -3.28 -17.04 -2.81
CA GLU A 83 -4.38 -16.56 -1.97
C GLU A 83 -4.24 -15.05 -1.77
N ILE A 84 -5.11 -14.26 -2.42
CA ILE A 84 -5.08 -12.79 -2.34
C ILE A 84 -6.35 -12.18 -1.74
N GLY A 85 -7.32 -13.01 -1.35
CA GLY A 85 -8.63 -12.54 -0.87
C GLY A 85 -9.41 -11.74 -1.91
N ASP A 86 -10.32 -10.91 -1.42
CA ASP A 86 -11.21 -10.09 -2.26
C ASP A 86 -10.65 -8.67 -2.51
N THR A 87 -9.32 -8.52 -2.52
CA THR A 87 -8.72 -7.19 -2.71
C THR A 87 -9.01 -6.64 -4.10
N GLU A 88 -9.30 -5.33 -4.14
CA GLU A 88 -9.47 -4.53 -5.36
C GLU A 88 -8.47 -3.36 -5.40
N SER A 89 -7.46 -3.37 -4.55
CA SER A 89 -6.52 -2.26 -4.36
C SER A 89 -5.17 -2.53 -5.06
N PRO A 90 -4.38 -1.48 -5.36
CA PRO A 90 -2.99 -1.61 -5.82
C PRO A 90 -2.06 -2.26 -4.80
N ILE A 91 -2.53 -2.52 -3.59
CA ILE A 91 -1.81 -3.25 -2.56
C ILE A 91 -2.45 -4.64 -2.47
N ILE A 92 -1.71 -5.65 -2.92
CA ILE A 92 -2.19 -7.02 -3.01
C ILE A 92 -1.62 -7.82 -1.83
N PRO A 93 -2.47 -8.35 -0.93
CA PRO A 93 -2.04 -9.27 0.11
C PRO A 93 -1.77 -10.65 -0.51
N LEU A 94 -0.59 -11.20 -0.30
CA LEU A 94 -0.29 -12.59 -0.63
C LEU A 94 -0.26 -13.35 0.70
N TYR A 95 -1.31 -14.08 1.01
CA TYR A 95 -1.46 -14.77 2.28
C TYR A 95 -0.51 -15.95 2.40
N VAL A 96 0.19 -16.02 3.53
CA VAL A 96 1.13 -17.11 3.87
C VAL A 96 0.63 -17.93 5.05
N ARG A 97 -0.16 -17.30 5.93
CA ARG A 97 -0.79 -17.94 7.09
C ARG A 97 0.18 -18.52 8.14
N ASN A 98 1.46 -18.20 8.04
CA ASN A 98 2.51 -18.66 8.94
C ASN A 98 3.61 -17.59 9.05
N THR A 99 3.93 -17.17 10.26
CA THR A 99 4.89 -16.07 10.52
C THR A 99 6.30 -16.40 10.04
N ASP A 100 6.79 -17.61 10.34
CA ASP A 100 8.16 -17.99 9.96
C ASP A 100 8.30 -18.10 8.44
N LYS A 101 7.36 -18.77 7.79
CA LYS A 101 7.32 -18.84 6.31
C LYS A 101 7.18 -17.45 5.68
N THR A 102 6.48 -16.50 6.33
CA THR A 102 6.36 -15.12 5.84
C THR A 102 7.72 -14.43 5.80
N PHE A 103 8.52 -14.55 6.86
CA PHE A 103 9.89 -14.03 6.87
C PHE A 103 10.78 -14.71 5.84
N MET A 104 10.71 -16.04 5.74
CA MET A 104 11.46 -16.79 4.74
C MET A 104 11.09 -16.37 3.32
N ALA A 105 9.81 -16.20 3.04
CA ALA A 105 9.33 -15.76 1.72
C ALA A 105 9.89 -14.39 1.35
N VAL A 106 9.91 -13.43 2.30
CA VAL A 106 10.49 -12.10 2.06
C VAL A 106 11.99 -12.18 1.79
N ALA A 107 12.74 -12.95 2.60
CA ALA A 107 14.18 -13.11 2.42
C ALA A 107 14.51 -13.76 1.06
N ARG A 108 13.82 -14.84 0.72
CA ARG A 108 14.01 -15.54 -0.57
C ARG A 108 13.59 -14.69 -1.77
N ALA A 109 12.48 -13.94 -1.66
CA ALA A 109 12.07 -13.03 -2.71
C ALA A 109 13.09 -11.92 -2.96
N PHE A 110 13.71 -11.39 -1.89
CA PHE A 110 14.79 -10.41 -2.02
C PHE A 110 16.02 -10.97 -2.74
N GLU A 111 16.41 -12.20 -2.46
CA GLU A 111 17.51 -12.91 -3.19
C GLU A 111 17.18 -13.09 -4.67
N GLU A 112 15.92 -13.31 -5.02
CA GLU A 112 15.46 -13.39 -6.41
C GLU A 112 15.27 -11.99 -7.05
N GLY A 113 15.55 -10.89 -6.31
CA GLY A 113 15.46 -9.51 -6.78
C GLY A 113 14.06 -8.91 -6.70
N VAL A 114 13.17 -9.47 -5.89
CA VAL A 114 11.82 -8.94 -5.65
C VAL A 114 11.73 -8.38 -4.23
N PHE A 115 11.56 -7.06 -4.11
CA PHE A 115 11.40 -6.39 -2.82
C PHE A 115 9.92 -6.32 -2.40
N ILE A 116 9.59 -7.02 -1.32
CA ILE A 116 8.25 -7.10 -0.72
C ILE A 116 8.33 -6.99 0.79
N ASN A 117 7.22 -6.69 1.46
CA ASN A 117 7.19 -6.48 2.90
C ASN A 117 6.33 -7.52 3.62
N PRO A 118 6.80 -8.07 4.77
CA PRO A 118 5.98 -8.93 5.60
C PRO A 118 4.93 -8.11 6.37
N VAL A 119 3.75 -8.68 6.57
CA VAL A 119 2.75 -8.20 7.52
C VAL A 119 2.47 -9.32 8.50
N ILE A 120 2.85 -9.10 9.75
CA ILE A 120 2.84 -10.08 10.83
C ILE A 120 2.25 -9.46 12.09
N PRO A 121 1.91 -10.24 13.13
CA PRO A 121 1.50 -9.69 14.42
C PRO A 121 2.53 -8.68 14.98
N PRO A 122 2.06 -7.56 15.61
CA PRO A 122 0.67 -7.24 15.92
C PRO A 122 -0.10 -6.50 14.81
N ALA A 123 0.46 -6.35 13.60
CA ALA A 123 -0.20 -5.64 12.49
C ALA A 123 -1.36 -6.43 11.87
N CYS A 124 -1.38 -7.74 12.05
CA CYS A 124 -2.49 -8.64 11.70
C CYS A 124 -2.61 -9.76 12.75
N ALA A 125 -3.68 -10.55 12.68
CA ALA A 125 -3.78 -11.75 13.50
C ALA A 125 -2.77 -12.84 13.03
N PRO A 126 -2.31 -13.75 13.92
CA PRO A 126 -1.31 -14.75 13.56
C PRO A 126 -1.68 -15.64 12.36
N GLN A 127 -2.97 -15.95 12.20
CA GLN A 127 -3.49 -16.73 11.08
C GLN A 127 -3.64 -15.91 9.77
N ASP A 128 -3.44 -14.60 9.83
CA ASP A 128 -3.61 -13.67 8.69
C ASP A 128 -2.29 -13.08 8.21
N THR A 129 -1.18 -13.71 8.57
CA THR A 129 0.15 -13.29 8.10
C THR A 129 0.24 -13.38 6.59
N LEU A 130 0.84 -12.35 6.01
CA LEU A 130 0.91 -12.20 4.56
C LEU A 130 2.16 -11.44 4.14
N VAL A 131 2.44 -11.48 2.86
CA VAL A 131 3.39 -10.60 2.21
C VAL A 131 2.62 -9.53 1.44
N ARG A 132 3.03 -8.28 1.59
CA ARG A 132 2.41 -7.15 0.92
C ARG A 132 3.10 -6.86 -0.41
N TYR A 133 2.41 -7.08 -1.51
CA TYR A 133 2.83 -6.67 -2.85
C TYR A 133 2.19 -5.33 -3.18
N ALA A 134 3.01 -4.32 -3.50
CA ALA A 134 2.54 -2.95 -3.72
C ALA A 134 2.92 -2.47 -5.13
N LEU A 135 1.94 -1.95 -5.86
CA LEU A 135 2.09 -1.45 -7.21
C LEU A 135 2.21 0.07 -7.27
N MET A 136 2.89 0.54 -8.28
CA MET A 136 3.00 1.96 -8.66
C MET A 136 2.60 2.12 -10.13
N ALA A 137 2.20 3.34 -10.50
CA ALA A 137 1.74 3.65 -11.86
C ALA A 137 2.80 3.45 -12.97
N ASN A 138 4.07 3.43 -12.60
CA ASN A 138 5.20 3.23 -13.53
C ASN A 138 5.70 1.78 -13.61
N HIS A 139 5.07 0.83 -12.92
CA HIS A 139 5.36 -0.58 -13.12
C HIS A 139 4.83 -1.04 -14.48
N THR A 140 5.59 -1.90 -15.15
CA THR A 140 5.19 -2.49 -16.43
C THR A 140 4.58 -3.88 -16.24
N PHE A 141 3.88 -4.37 -17.25
CA PHE A 141 3.32 -5.73 -17.22
C PHE A 141 4.42 -6.79 -17.18
N GLU A 142 5.55 -6.55 -17.86
CA GLU A 142 6.71 -7.44 -17.85
C GLU A 142 7.31 -7.54 -16.45
N GLN A 143 7.41 -6.42 -15.71
CA GLN A 143 7.87 -6.43 -14.32
C GLN A 143 6.91 -7.19 -13.40
N VAL A 144 5.61 -7.09 -13.65
CA VAL A 144 4.61 -7.89 -12.92
C VAL A 144 4.80 -9.37 -13.23
N ASP A 145 4.92 -9.76 -14.49
CA ASP A 145 5.12 -11.16 -14.88
C ASP A 145 6.40 -11.73 -14.26
N GLU A 146 7.52 -11.01 -14.37
CA GLU A 146 8.79 -11.43 -13.77
C GLU A 146 8.66 -11.63 -12.26
N SER A 147 8.04 -10.68 -11.56
CA SER A 147 7.88 -10.77 -10.11
C SER A 147 6.92 -11.89 -9.69
N VAL A 148 5.84 -12.12 -10.43
CA VAL A 148 4.88 -13.21 -10.17
C VAL A 148 5.58 -14.58 -10.34
N GLU A 149 6.34 -14.79 -11.41
CA GLU A 149 7.07 -16.06 -11.62
C GLU A 149 8.11 -16.33 -10.53
N LYS A 150 8.86 -15.30 -10.12
CA LYS A 150 9.84 -15.42 -9.03
C LYS A 150 9.15 -15.73 -7.69
N LEU A 151 8.07 -15.01 -7.37
CA LEU A 151 7.30 -15.25 -6.16
C LEU A 151 6.64 -16.65 -6.16
N LYS A 152 6.14 -17.10 -7.30
CA LYS A 152 5.61 -18.46 -7.46
C LYS A 152 6.65 -19.53 -7.13
N LYS A 153 7.88 -19.37 -7.65
CA LYS A 153 9.00 -20.25 -7.31
C LYS A 153 9.24 -20.29 -5.81
N VAL A 154 9.37 -19.12 -5.17
CA VAL A 154 9.62 -18.99 -3.72
C VAL A 154 8.48 -19.62 -2.90
N PHE A 155 7.23 -19.35 -3.26
CA PHE A 155 6.07 -19.86 -2.52
C PHE A 155 5.93 -21.38 -2.64
N LYS A 156 6.29 -21.96 -3.80
CA LYS A 156 6.36 -23.42 -3.98
C LYS A 156 7.52 -24.05 -3.19
N GLU A 157 8.71 -23.46 -3.21
CA GLU A 157 9.85 -23.92 -2.40
C GLU A 157 9.53 -23.98 -0.90
N LEU A 158 8.70 -23.06 -0.43
CA LEU A 158 8.28 -22.96 0.97
C LEU A 158 6.98 -23.70 1.26
N GLU A 159 6.39 -24.40 0.30
CA GLU A 159 5.12 -25.11 0.45
C GLU A 159 4.01 -24.19 0.98
N ILE A 160 3.84 -23.00 0.36
CA ILE A 160 2.80 -22.04 0.66
C ILE A 160 1.65 -22.18 -0.35
N ILE A 161 1.96 -22.51 -1.61
CA ILE A 161 1.03 -22.78 -2.71
C ILE A 161 1.41 -24.09 -3.41
#